data_f56af26036254762d07c8e53d6612ed5
#
_entry.id   f56af26036254762d07c8e53d6612ed5
#
_cell.length_a   1.000
_cell.length_b   1.000
_cell.length_c   1.000
_cell.angle_alpha   90.00
_cell.angle_beta   90.00
_cell.angle_gamma   90.00
#
_symmetry.space_group_name_H-M   'P 1'
#
loop_
_entity.id
_entity.type
_entity.pdbx_description
1 polymer ?
#
loop_
_entity_poly.entity_id
_entity_poly.type
_entity_poly.pdbx_seq_one_letter_code
_entity_poly.pdbx_strand_id
1 'polypeptide(L)'
;MAIEKMKKLRLLAVRDQKKALLRKLQLLGCVELSEPELSDLSPELRQHLAREGSDAVRCRSDYAVLVQAIELIDRYAPVKKGLLSAKPEAEVKTLLDDSTLTSTLETARRIVAIDETVRRINAEGARISGAVDALKPWLSLDYPLDGQGTQRCAVTLGFAPVSASPSELSLIHI
;
A
#
# COMPACT_ATOMS: atom_id res chain seq x y z
N MET A 1 43.18 9.42 -1.54
CA MET A 1 42.16 8.43 -1.94
C MET A 1 42.89 7.27 -2.58
N ALA A 2 42.80 6.07 -2.00
CA ALA A 2 43.34 4.86 -2.60
C ALA A 2 42.39 4.41 -3.71
N ILE A 3 42.88 4.28 -4.93
CA ILE A 3 42.14 3.74 -6.07
C ILE A 3 42.40 2.23 -6.09
N GLU A 4 41.39 1.47 -5.69
CA GLU A 4 41.44 0.00 -5.80
C GLU A 4 41.32 -0.43 -7.27
N LYS A 5 42.16 -1.41 -7.65
CA LYS A 5 42.12 -1.99 -9.00
C LYS A 5 40.90 -2.90 -9.15
N MET A 6 39.93 -2.48 -9.92
CA MET A 6 38.75 -3.29 -10.23
C MET A 6 38.97 -4.15 -11.47
N LYS A 7 38.39 -5.35 -11.48
CA LYS A 7 38.40 -6.26 -12.64
C LYS A 7 36.97 -6.55 -13.04
N LYS A 8 36.68 -6.45 -14.34
CA LYS A 8 35.38 -6.84 -14.90
C LYS A 8 35.36 -8.36 -15.13
N LEU A 9 34.40 -9.04 -14.50
CA LEU A 9 34.14 -10.46 -14.66
C LEU A 9 32.81 -10.65 -15.36
N ARG A 10 32.72 -11.61 -16.24
CA ARG A 10 31.49 -12.06 -16.87
C ARG A 10 31.20 -13.49 -16.40
N LEU A 11 30.08 -13.67 -15.73
CA LEU A 11 29.65 -14.94 -15.17
C LEU A 11 28.45 -15.47 -15.97
N LEU A 12 28.55 -16.72 -16.41
CA LEU A 12 27.45 -17.47 -17.00
C LEU A 12 27.10 -18.63 -16.07
N ALA A 13 25.84 -18.78 -15.74
CA ALA A 13 25.37 -19.85 -14.87
C ALA A 13 24.05 -20.42 -15.38
N VAL A 14 23.79 -21.66 -15.03
CA VAL A 14 22.49 -22.29 -15.29
C VAL A 14 21.42 -21.65 -14.39
N ARG A 15 20.21 -21.52 -14.92
CA ARG A 15 19.07 -20.84 -14.26
C ARG A 15 18.83 -21.34 -12.84
N ASP A 16 18.87 -22.64 -12.62
CA ASP A 16 18.60 -23.26 -11.33
C ASP A 16 19.62 -22.90 -10.25
N GLN A 17 20.84 -22.52 -10.66
CA GLN A 17 21.93 -22.12 -9.76
C GLN A 17 21.95 -20.62 -9.47
N LYS A 18 21.09 -19.81 -10.11
CA LYS A 18 21.07 -18.35 -9.99
C LYS A 18 21.01 -17.89 -8.54
N LYS A 19 20.04 -18.39 -7.75
CA LYS A 19 19.87 -17.99 -6.34
C LYS A 19 21.09 -18.32 -5.48
N ALA A 20 21.64 -19.52 -5.65
CA ALA A 20 22.82 -19.95 -4.90
C ALA A 20 24.05 -19.12 -5.26
N LEU A 21 24.23 -18.80 -6.54
CA LEU A 21 25.32 -17.97 -7.03
C LEU A 21 25.21 -16.54 -6.49
N LEU A 22 24.03 -15.91 -6.60
CA LEU A 22 23.79 -14.55 -6.09
C LEU A 22 24.03 -14.46 -4.58
N ARG A 23 23.59 -15.45 -3.80
CA ARG A 23 23.88 -15.51 -2.36
C ARG A 23 25.37 -15.57 -2.07
N LYS A 24 26.13 -16.39 -2.80
CA LYS A 24 27.59 -16.48 -2.65
C LYS A 24 28.28 -15.16 -2.99
N LEU A 25 27.87 -14.50 -4.09
CA LEU A 25 28.42 -13.20 -4.48
C LEU A 25 28.11 -12.11 -3.46
N GLN A 26 26.91 -12.12 -2.90
CA GLN A 26 26.52 -11.18 -1.83
C GLN A 26 27.34 -11.39 -0.56
N LEU A 27 27.60 -12.63 -0.17
CA LEU A 27 28.45 -12.95 1.00
C LEU A 27 29.90 -12.51 0.82
N LEU A 28 30.42 -12.45 -0.41
CA LEU A 28 31.77 -11.94 -0.69
C LEU A 28 31.89 -10.44 -0.41
N GLY A 29 30.81 -9.66 -0.54
CA GLY A 29 30.77 -8.24 -0.20
C GLY A 29 31.66 -7.32 -1.03
N CYS A 30 32.34 -7.83 -2.06
CA CYS A 30 33.30 -7.10 -2.88
C CYS A 30 32.96 -7.11 -4.39
N VAL A 31 31.73 -7.50 -4.74
CA VAL A 31 31.28 -7.66 -6.14
C VAL A 31 30.11 -6.72 -6.41
N GLU A 32 30.27 -5.85 -7.39
CA GLU A 32 29.18 -5.08 -7.98
C GLU A 32 28.57 -5.85 -9.14
N LEU A 33 27.25 -6.00 -9.15
CA LEU A 33 26.52 -6.68 -10.22
C LEU A 33 25.88 -5.63 -11.14
N SER A 34 26.25 -5.70 -12.42
CA SER A 34 25.63 -4.91 -13.49
C SER A 34 25.01 -5.82 -14.54
N GLU A 35 23.89 -5.38 -15.12
CA GLU A 35 23.34 -6.07 -16.29
C GLU A 35 24.27 -5.87 -17.49
N PRO A 36 24.59 -6.94 -18.25
CA PRO A 36 25.37 -6.79 -19.48
C PRO A 36 24.53 -6.02 -20.52
N GLU A 37 25.17 -5.12 -21.25
CA GLU A 37 24.55 -4.54 -22.43
C GLU A 37 24.33 -5.61 -23.48
N LEU A 38 23.18 -5.65 -24.11
CA LEU A 38 22.86 -6.63 -25.14
C LEU A 38 23.79 -6.53 -26.33
N SER A 39 24.39 -5.35 -26.58
CA SER A 39 25.40 -5.09 -27.59
C SER A 39 26.67 -5.88 -27.35
N ASP A 40 27.02 -6.15 -26.11
CA ASP A 40 28.25 -6.84 -25.70
C ASP A 40 28.16 -8.37 -25.83
N LEU A 41 27.00 -8.90 -26.21
CA LEU A 41 26.75 -10.33 -26.29
C LEU A 41 26.67 -10.80 -27.75
N SER A 42 27.21 -11.99 -28.02
CA SER A 42 27.05 -12.61 -29.33
C SER A 42 25.57 -12.89 -29.65
N PRO A 43 25.15 -12.86 -30.94
CA PRO A 43 23.78 -13.14 -31.33
C PRO A 43 23.23 -14.48 -30.80
N GLU A 44 24.07 -15.50 -30.76
CA GLU A 44 23.73 -16.82 -30.23
C GLU A 44 23.43 -16.80 -28.74
N LEU A 45 24.25 -16.11 -27.95
CA LEU A 45 24.02 -15.95 -26.50
C LEU A 45 22.75 -15.14 -26.20
N ARG A 46 22.39 -14.14 -27.03
CA ARG A 46 21.18 -13.36 -26.85
C ARG A 46 19.89 -14.20 -26.93
N GLN A 47 19.87 -15.20 -27.81
CA GLN A 47 18.73 -16.10 -28.00
C GLN A 47 18.48 -17.02 -26.80
N HIS A 48 19.55 -17.36 -26.05
CA HIS A 48 19.47 -18.26 -24.91
C HIS A 48 19.39 -17.55 -23.55
N LEU A 49 19.54 -16.22 -23.51
CA LEU A 49 19.43 -15.44 -22.30
C LEU A 49 17.97 -15.07 -22.05
N ALA A 50 17.34 -15.80 -21.14
CA ALA A 50 16.02 -15.45 -20.65
C ALA A 50 16.12 -14.27 -19.65
N ARG A 51 15.46 -13.14 -19.95
CA ARG A 51 15.22 -12.08 -18.98
C ARG A 51 14.08 -12.50 -18.07
N GLU A 52 14.39 -12.86 -16.84
CA GLU A 52 13.36 -13.09 -15.82
C GLU A 52 13.06 -11.81 -15.06
N GLY A 53 11.88 -11.22 -15.34
CA GLY A 53 11.37 -10.09 -14.60
C GLY A 53 10.51 -10.46 -13.37
N SER A 54 10.02 -11.70 -13.28
CA SER A 54 9.04 -12.11 -12.26
C SER A 54 9.58 -12.03 -10.82
N ASP A 55 10.80 -12.48 -10.59
CA ASP A 55 11.40 -12.45 -9.25
C ASP A 55 11.68 -11.02 -8.77
N ALA A 56 12.12 -10.13 -9.67
CA ALA A 56 12.35 -8.73 -9.32
C ALA A 56 11.06 -7.99 -8.99
N VAL A 57 9.97 -8.26 -9.71
CA VAL A 57 8.65 -7.68 -9.44
C VAL A 57 8.15 -8.16 -8.07
N ARG A 58 8.25 -9.46 -7.79
CA ARG A 58 7.88 -10.02 -6.49
C ARG A 58 8.68 -9.41 -5.35
N CYS A 59 10.00 -9.32 -5.47
CA CYS A 59 10.85 -8.70 -4.45
C CYS A 59 10.50 -7.23 -4.20
N ARG A 60 10.16 -6.46 -5.24
CA ARG A 60 9.72 -5.07 -5.10
C ARG A 60 8.38 -4.98 -4.38
N SER A 61 7.44 -5.86 -4.69
CA SER A 61 6.15 -5.94 -4.00
C SER A 61 6.33 -6.28 -2.52
N ASP A 62 7.12 -7.31 -2.20
CA ASP A 62 7.41 -7.71 -0.83
C ASP A 62 8.13 -6.59 -0.06
N TYR A 63 9.07 -5.90 -0.69
CA TYR A 63 9.74 -4.73 -0.11
C TYR A 63 8.75 -3.60 0.19
N ALA A 64 7.83 -3.30 -0.72
CA ALA A 64 6.82 -2.26 -0.51
C ALA A 64 5.92 -2.56 0.70
N VAL A 65 5.50 -3.82 0.87
CA VAL A 65 4.73 -4.26 2.04
C VAL A 65 5.52 -4.08 3.34
N LEU A 66 6.81 -4.43 3.35
CA LEU A 66 7.66 -4.24 4.53
C LEU A 66 7.82 -2.77 4.89
N VAL A 67 8.07 -1.90 3.92
CA VAL A 67 8.18 -0.45 4.14
C VAL A 67 6.87 0.10 4.71
N GLN A 68 5.74 -0.25 4.11
CA GLN A 68 4.43 0.18 4.59
C GLN A 68 4.16 -0.28 6.02
N ALA A 69 4.49 -1.52 6.36
CA ALA A 69 4.34 -2.04 7.72
C ALA A 69 5.22 -1.28 8.73
N ILE A 70 6.46 -0.94 8.36
CA ILE A 70 7.36 -0.14 9.21
C ILE A 70 6.79 1.25 9.44
N GLU A 71 6.28 1.92 8.40
CA GLU A 71 5.65 3.23 8.52
C GLU A 71 4.42 3.20 9.45
N LEU A 72 3.63 2.12 9.39
CA LEU A 72 2.50 1.92 10.29
C LEU A 72 2.96 1.71 11.73
N ILE A 73 3.99 0.91 11.95
CA ILE A 73 4.56 0.70 13.29
C ILE A 73 5.10 2.03 13.84
N ASP A 74 5.86 2.78 13.05
CA ASP A 74 6.40 4.08 13.48
C ASP A 74 5.27 5.10 13.79
N ARG A 75 4.12 4.98 13.14
CA ARG A 75 2.94 5.83 13.40
C ARG A 75 2.22 5.48 14.69
N TYR A 76 1.98 4.18 14.95
CA TYR A 76 1.16 3.73 16.09
C TYR A 76 1.99 3.41 17.33
N ALA A 77 3.24 3.01 17.17
CA ALA A 77 4.15 2.66 18.25
C ALA A 77 5.56 3.22 17.98
N PRO A 78 5.71 4.57 17.97
CA PRO A 78 7.00 5.19 17.65
C PRO A 78 8.06 4.77 18.66
N VAL A 79 9.14 4.17 18.19
CA VAL A 79 10.30 3.86 19.00
C VAL A 79 11.13 5.13 19.16
N LYS A 80 11.35 5.58 20.39
CA LYS A 80 12.23 6.72 20.66
C LYS A 80 13.67 6.37 20.27
N LYS A 81 14.09 6.78 19.09
CA LYS A 81 15.48 6.68 18.63
C LYS A 81 16.26 7.80 19.29
N GLY A 82 17.26 7.47 20.12
CA GLY A 82 18.17 8.47 20.65
C GLY A 82 18.95 9.15 19.50
N LEU A 83 19.36 10.40 19.68
CA LEU A 83 20.13 11.16 18.68
C LEU A 83 21.42 10.45 18.20
N LEU A 84 21.94 9.51 19.00
CA LEU A 84 23.15 8.71 18.73
C LEU A 84 22.86 7.23 18.60
N SER A 85 21.61 6.83 18.34
CA SER A 85 21.32 5.42 18.15
C SER A 85 21.94 4.91 16.85
N ALA A 86 22.91 3.99 16.97
CA ALA A 86 23.49 3.28 15.86
C ALA A 86 22.40 2.47 15.13
N LYS A 87 22.58 2.29 13.83
CA LYS A 87 21.72 1.36 13.08
C LYS A 87 21.87 -0.04 13.70
N PRO A 88 20.76 -0.79 13.84
CA PRO A 88 20.85 -2.14 14.36
C PRO A 88 21.77 -2.98 13.47
N GLU A 89 22.72 -3.67 14.09
CA GLU A 89 23.57 -4.64 13.40
C GLU A 89 22.75 -5.93 13.19
N ALA A 90 22.76 -6.42 11.98
CA ALA A 90 22.11 -7.68 11.62
C ALA A 90 23.13 -8.59 10.93
N GLU A 91 23.15 -9.85 11.34
CA GLU A 91 23.99 -10.83 10.65
C GLU A 91 23.43 -11.13 9.26
N VAL A 92 24.30 -11.09 8.25
CA VAL A 92 23.92 -11.37 6.85
C VAL A 92 23.27 -12.75 6.70
N LYS A 93 23.70 -13.74 7.49
CA LYS A 93 23.10 -15.09 7.48
C LYS A 93 21.62 -15.07 7.88
N THR A 94 21.26 -14.30 8.91
CA THR A 94 19.88 -14.15 9.36
C THR A 94 19.03 -13.43 8.31
N LEU A 95 19.59 -12.42 7.65
CA LEU A 95 18.90 -11.69 6.58
C LEU A 95 18.66 -12.53 5.30
N LEU A 96 19.51 -13.54 5.07
CA LEU A 96 19.38 -14.46 3.94
C LEU A 96 18.57 -15.72 4.26
N ASP A 97 18.06 -15.86 5.49
CA ASP A 97 17.22 -16.99 5.87
C ASP A 97 15.79 -16.82 5.36
N ASP A 98 15.40 -17.75 4.47
CA ASP A 98 14.07 -17.72 3.82
C ASP A 98 12.92 -17.89 4.83
N SER A 99 13.14 -18.57 5.95
CA SER A 99 12.11 -18.78 6.99
C SER A 99 11.83 -17.48 7.75
N THR A 100 12.87 -16.77 8.11
CA THR A 100 12.79 -15.46 8.78
C THR A 100 12.13 -14.43 7.86
N LEU A 101 12.48 -14.41 6.58
CA LEU A 101 11.87 -13.51 5.60
C LEU A 101 10.37 -13.81 5.45
N THR A 102 9.99 -15.07 5.34
CA THR A 102 8.59 -15.48 5.17
C THR A 102 7.74 -15.07 6.36
N SER A 103 8.18 -15.37 7.59
CA SER A 103 7.45 -15.01 8.82
C SER A 103 7.35 -13.49 9.00
N THR A 104 8.39 -12.74 8.63
CA THR A 104 8.39 -11.28 8.67
C THR A 104 7.40 -10.70 7.67
N LEU A 105 7.36 -11.23 6.44
CA LEU A 105 6.39 -10.81 5.43
C LEU A 105 4.95 -11.11 5.82
N GLU A 106 4.68 -12.27 6.41
CA GLU A 106 3.34 -12.60 6.93
C GLU A 106 2.91 -11.62 8.01
N THR A 107 3.81 -11.29 8.94
CA THR A 107 3.55 -10.30 9.98
C THR A 107 3.29 -8.92 9.39
N ALA A 108 4.10 -8.48 8.43
CA ALA A 108 3.92 -7.21 7.73
C ALA A 108 2.57 -7.12 7.01
N ARG A 109 2.17 -8.17 6.29
CA ARG A 109 0.86 -8.25 5.62
C ARG A 109 -0.29 -8.17 6.61
N ARG A 110 -0.18 -8.81 7.79
CA ARG A 110 -1.19 -8.71 8.84
C ARG A 110 -1.32 -7.28 9.37
N ILE A 111 -0.21 -6.57 9.59
CA ILE A 111 -0.21 -5.17 10.03
C ILE A 111 -0.94 -4.29 9.03
N VAL A 112 -0.61 -4.42 7.73
CA VAL A 112 -1.26 -3.66 6.66
C VAL A 112 -2.76 -3.97 6.59
N ALA A 113 -3.16 -5.24 6.67
CA ALA A 113 -4.56 -5.64 6.64
C ALA A 113 -5.36 -5.12 7.84
N ILE A 114 -4.74 -5.03 9.02
CA ILE A 114 -5.36 -4.43 10.21
C ILE A 114 -5.59 -2.93 9.97
N ASP A 115 -4.61 -2.18 9.47
CA ASP A 115 -4.74 -0.75 9.20
C ASP A 115 -5.86 -0.49 8.16
N GLU A 116 -5.94 -1.27 7.10
CA GLU A 116 -7.03 -1.20 6.12
C GLU A 116 -8.40 -1.44 6.77
N THR A 117 -8.48 -2.41 7.69
CA THR A 117 -9.71 -2.68 8.44
C THR A 117 -10.09 -1.52 9.33
N VAL A 118 -9.14 -0.92 10.04
CA VAL A 118 -9.36 0.27 10.89
C VAL A 118 -9.86 1.45 10.04
N ARG A 119 -9.23 1.70 8.89
CA ARG A 119 -9.66 2.77 7.97
C ARG A 119 -11.09 2.54 7.48
N ARG A 120 -11.43 1.31 7.11
CA ARG A 120 -12.78 0.97 6.66
C ARG A 120 -13.83 1.19 7.77
N ILE A 121 -13.53 0.75 9.00
CA ILE A 121 -14.43 0.95 10.15
C ILE A 121 -14.62 2.45 10.43
N ASN A 122 -13.55 3.24 10.42
CA ASN A 122 -13.62 4.68 10.63
C ASN A 122 -14.44 5.38 9.53
N ALA A 123 -14.26 5.00 8.28
CA ALA A 123 -15.04 5.55 7.16
C ALA A 123 -16.54 5.22 7.30
N GLU A 124 -16.87 3.99 7.69
CA GLU A 124 -18.25 3.58 7.93
C GLU A 124 -18.84 4.30 9.14
N GLY A 125 -18.08 4.47 10.22
CA GLY A 125 -18.50 5.26 11.39
C GLY A 125 -18.80 6.71 11.01
N ALA A 126 -17.95 7.35 10.20
CA ALA A 126 -18.19 8.70 9.71
C ALA A 126 -19.45 8.78 8.82
N ARG A 127 -19.65 7.78 7.95
CA ARG A 127 -20.86 7.68 7.11
C ARG A 127 -22.13 7.58 7.95
N ILE A 128 -22.12 6.71 8.96
CA ILE A 128 -23.26 6.54 9.86
C ILE A 128 -23.53 7.82 10.66
N SER A 129 -22.47 8.43 11.21
CA SER A 129 -22.60 9.71 11.94
C SER A 129 -23.21 10.80 11.06
N GLY A 130 -22.73 10.94 9.83
CA GLY A 130 -23.28 11.88 8.86
C GLY A 130 -24.77 11.60 8.54
N ALA A 131 -25.15 10.33 8.40
CA ALA A 131 -26.53 9.95 8.18
C ALA A 131 -27.42 10.29 9.40
N VAL A 132 -26.93 10.05 10.61
CA VAL A 132 -27.63 10.43 11.85
C VAL A 132 -27.80 11.95 11.94
N ASP A 133 -26.74 12.71 11.65
CA ASP A 133 -26.80 14.17 11.69
C ASP A 133 -27.76 14.73 10.64
N ALA A 134 -27.84 14.12 9.46
CA ALA A 134 -28.80 14.48 8.42
C ALA A 134 -30.26 14.21 8.82
N LEU A 135 -30.49 13.21 9.69
CA LEU A 135 -31.84 12.87 10.18
C LEU A 135 -32.27 13.67 11.39
N LYS A 136 -31.34 14.21 12.19
CA LYS A 136 -31.67 15.00 13.39
C LYS A 136 -32.72 16.11 13.18
N PRO A 137 -32.64 16.92 12.12
CA PRO A 137 -33.63 17.98 11.90
C PRO A 137 -35.07 17.46 11.66
N TRP A 138 -35.20 16.19 11.25
CA TRP A 138 -36.49 15.57 10.95
C TRP A 138 -37.15 14.93 12.17
N LEU A 139 -36.47 14.86 13.33
CA LEU A 139 -36.98 14.21 14.53
C LEU A 139 -38.26 14.88 15.05
N SER A 140 -38.47 16.16 14.77
CA SER A 140 -39.68 16.91 15.20
C SER A 140 -40.79 16.87 14.15
N LEU A 141 -40.57 16.18 13.02
CA LEU A 141 -41.59 16.11 11.97
C LEU A 141 -42.61 15.02 12.30
N ASP A 142 -43.89 15.43 12.41
CA ASP A 142 -45.01 14.52 12.64
C ASP A 142 -45.57 13.95 11.30
N TYR A 143 -44.68 13.56 10.42
CA TYR A 143 -44.99 12.94 9.13
C TYR A 143 -43.96 11.88 8.80
N PRO A 144 -44.39 10.71 8.30
CA PRO A 144 -43.46 9.66 7.95
C PRO A 144 -42.55 10.08 6.75
N LEU A 145 -41.21 9.91 6.91
CA LEU A 145 -40.23 10.29 5.88
C LEU A 145 -40.35 9.47 4.58
N ASP A 146 -40.93 8.28 4.66
CA ASP A 146 -41.23 7.39 3.53
C ASP A 146 -42.65 7.62 2.94
N GLY A 147 -43.36 8.64 3.40
CA GLY A 147 -44.69 9.00 2.93
C GLY A 147 -44.67 9.33 1.42
N GLN A 148 -45.33 8.51 0.63
CA GLN A 148 -45.32 8.63 -0.83
C GLN A 148 -46.43 9.58 -1.38
N GLY A 149 -47.13 10.24 -0.50
CA GLY A 149 -48.29 11.07 -0.91
C GLY A 149 -49.56 10.25 -1.17
N THR A 150 -50.41 10.71 -2.08
CA THR A 150 -51.68 10.07 -2.46
C THR A 150 -51.64 9.75 -3.97
N GLN A 151 -52.69 9.07 -4.49
CA GLN A 151 -52.79 8.80 -5.93
C GLN A 151 -52.77 10.06 -6.82
N ARG A 152 -53.03 11.24 -6.25
CA ARG A 152 -53.08 12.52 -7.00
C ARG A 152 -52.08 13.56 -6.50
N CYS A 153 -51.38 13.32 -5.40
CA CYS A 153 -50.45 14.27 -4.80
C CYS A 153 -49.15 13.60 -4.48
N ALA A 154 -48.05 14.12 -4.99
CA ALA A 154 -46.69 13.77 -4.55
C ALA A 154 -46.31 14.68 -3.37
N VAL A 155 -45.68 14.08 -2.35
CA VAL A 155 -45.15 14.82 -1.20
C VAL A 155 -43.65 14.82 -1.30
N THR A 156 -43.07 16.02 -1.26
CA THR A 156 -41.60 16.20 -1.20
C THR A 156 -41.28 16.95 0.07
N LEU A 157 -40.38 16.37 0.87
CA LEU A 157 -39.89 16.99 2.11
C LEU A 157 -38.54 17.63 1.83
N GLY A 158 -38.33 18.85 2.33
CA GLY A 158 -37.09 19.58 2.12
C GLY A 158 -36.90 20.67 3.18
N PHE A 159 -35.72 21.28 3.15
CA PHE A 159 -35.40 22.44 3.97
C PHE A 159 -35.48 23.70 3.13
N ALA A 160 -36.07 24.74 3.69
CA ALA A 160 -36.05 26.06 3.11
C ALA A 160 -35.44 27.06 4.12
N PRO A 161 -34.81 28.16 3.65
CA PRO A 161 -34.41 29.24 4.52
C PRO A 161 -35.60 29.78 5.32
N VAL A 162 -35.39 30.18 6.59
CA VAL A 162 -36.45 30.74 7.44
C VAL A 162 -37.08 31.99 6.81
N SER A 163 -36.35 32.68 5.94
CA SER A 163 -36.82 33.86 5.19
C SER A 163 -37.70 33.54 3.98
N ALA A 164 -37.76 32.26 3.57
CA ALA A 164 -38.55 31.89 2.40
C ALA A 164 -40.05 31.96 2.71
N SER A 165 -40.81 32.71 1.93
CA SER A 165 -42.25 32.78 2.05
C SER A 165 -42.94 31.55 1.42
N PRO A 166 -44.10 31.11 1.94
CA PRO A 166 -44.85 30.02 1.33
C PRO A 166 -45.21 30.26 -0.16
N SER A 167 -45.40 31.50 -0.56
CA SER A 167 -45.68 31.89 -1.94
C SER A 167 -44.48 31.69 -2.88
N GLU A 168 -43.25 31.83 -2.38
CA GLU A 168 -42.01 31.56 -3.16
C GLU A 168 -41.77 30.07 -3.35
N LEU A 169 -42.25 29.24 -2.43
CA LEU A 169 -42.13 27.78 -2.50
C LEU A 169 -43.27 27.15 -3.31
N SER A 170 -44.33 27.91 -3.62
CA SER A 170 -45.47 27.42 -4.41
C SER A 170 -45.07 27.36 -5.90
N LEU A 171 -45.06 26.15 -6.46
CA LEU A 171 -44.90 25.93 -7.91
C LEU A 171 -46.19 25.98 -8.69
N ILE A 172 -47.34 26.22 -8.02
CA ILE A 172 -48.64 26.33 -8.66
C ILE A 172 -48.98 27.80 -8.74
N HIS A 173 -48.77 28.40 -9.87
CA HIS A 173 -49.33 29.70 -10.24
C HIS A 173 -50.70 29.45 -10.89
N ILE A 174 -51.76 29.70 -10.15
CA ILE A 174 -53.13 29.72 -10.65
C ILE A 174 -53.41 31.13 -11.15
#